data_7c0b6345d8dd86202213e06727d60c73
#
_entry.id   7c0b6345d8dd86202213e06727d60c73
#
_cell.length_a   1.000
_cell.length_b   1.000
_cell.length_c   1.000
_cell.angle_alpha   90.00
_cell.angle_beta   90.00
_cell.angle_gamma   90.00
#
_symmetry.space_group_name_H-M   'P 1'
#
loop_
_entity.id
_entity.type
_entity.pdbx_description
1 polymer ?
#
loop_
_entity_poly.entity_id
_entity_poly.type
_entity_poly.pdbx_seq_one_letter_code
_entity_poly.pdbx_strand_id
1 'polypeptide(L)'
;MSRFNDIAQIYDYKLSQLRDPQVWQNTLRLTSNFWRLNFCAAMLLTEQNAKAVMCGTLTQWNNVGRYVRHGERSTAIFVDRNNTELMYLFDVSQTYGKTYNAKWKLSERMADGIVGKYNTENAENAISFEDFLQKSLDKNIDIVYNYDSKLNSAMANDPRITHFIRQSAECICMTRCGLEAEYDFSAAAKLDSDLSIVEIGNAATALAQEVLRDVDRTVRRKEYERYEAGVCGRHLRYPLRGRQERTAEPEIPKLRQEG
;
A
#
# COMPACT_ATOMS: atom_id res chain seq x y z
N MET A 1 -5.26 -21.69 -22.29
CA MET A 1 -4.06 -21.10 -21.64
C MET A 1 -4.22 -21.20 -20.13
N SER A 2 -3.14 -21.32 -19.37
CA SER A 2 -3.26 -21.33 -17.91
C SER A 2 -3.48 -19.89 -17.43
N ARG A 3 -4.22 -19.71 -16.32
CA ARG A 3 -4.46 -18.40 -15.73
C ARG A 3 -3.16 -17.63 -15.41
N PHE A 4 -2.10 -18.37 -15.10
CA PHE A 4 -0.79 -17.81 -14.89
C PHE A 4 -0.27 -17.08 -16.14
N ASN A 5 -0.37 -17.71 -17.32
CA ASN A 5 0.07 -17.10 -18.58
C ASN A 5 -0.75 -15.84 -18.92
N ASP A 6 -2.06 -15.86 -18.65
CA ASP A 6 -2.92 -14.69 -18.88
C ASP A 6 -2.48 -13.52 -17.99
N ILE A 7 -2.14 -13.77 -16.71
CA ILE A 7 -1.66 -12.75 -15.80
C ILE A 7 -0.26 -12.24 -16.18
N ALA A 8 0.62 -13.13 -16.61
CA ALA A 8 1.94 -12.74 -17.12
C ALA A 8 1.83 -11.81 -18.35
N GLN A 9 0.93 -12.14 -19.28
CA GLN A 9 0.70 -11.27 -20.45
C GLN A 9 0.15 -9.89 -20.06
N ILE A 10 -0.78 -9.81 -19.10
CA ILE A 10 -1.28 -8.53 -18.58
C ILE A 10 -0.14 -7.73 -17.93
N TYR A 11 0.71 -8.40 -17.18
CA TYR A 11 1.87 -7.80 -16.51
C TYR A 11 2.85 -7.20 -17.51
N ASP A 12 3.31 -7.99 -18.49
CA ASP A 12 4.27 -7.56 -19.51
C ASP A 12 3.70 -6.41 -20.38
N TYR A 13 2.43 -6.54 -20.78
CA TYR A 13 1.74 -5.50 -21.53
C TYR A 13 1.71 -4.18 -20.76
N LYS A 14 1.35 -4.21 -19.48
CA LYS A 14 1.28 -3.01 -18.66
C LYS A 14 2.66 -2.38 -18.43
N LEU A 15 3.69 -3.21 -18.18
CA LEU A 15 5.06 -2.70 -18.05
C LEU A 15 5.51 -1.93 -19.28
N SER A 16 5.22 -2.43 -20.48
CA SER A 16 5.59 -1.74 -21.73
C SER A 16 4.95 -0.36 -21.88
N GLN A 17 3.81 -0.12 -21.24
CA GLN A 17 3.10 1.16 -21.29
C GLN A 17 3.58 2.18 -20.25
N LEU A 18 4.24 1.74 -19.17
CA LEU A 18 4.66 2.63 -18.07
C LEU A 18 5.73 3.65 -18.45
N ARG A 19 6.33 3.56 -19.64
CA ARG A 19 7.21 4.59 -20.19
C ARG A 19 6.47 5.85 -20.61
N ASP A 20 5.15 5.77 -20.80
CA ASP A 20 4.31 6.95 -21.00
C ASP A 20 4.10 7.67 -19.67
N PRO A 21 4.46 8.97 -19.56
CA PRO A 21 4.34 9.75 -18.33
C PRO A 21 2.92 9.79 -17.77
N GLN A 22 1.90 9.83 -18.63
CA GLN A 22 0.51 9.88 -18.24
C GLN A 22 0.04 8.52 -17.71
N VAL A 23 0.48 7.44 -18.36
CA VAL A 23 0.20 6.08 -17.91
C VAL A 23 0.87 5.81 -16.56
N TRP A 24 2.12 6.27 -16.38
CA TRP A 24 2.84 6.20 -15.11
C TRP A 24 2.05 6.87 -13.99
N GLN A 25 1.71 8.15 -14.18
CA GLN A 25 0.96 8.94 -13.18
C GLN A 25 -0.39 8.31 -12.85
N ASN A 26 -1.16 7.89 -13.85
CA ASN A 26 -2.44 7.24 -13.64
C ASN A 26 -2.30 5.93 -12.86
N THR A 27 -1.24 5.15 -13.14
CA THR A 27 -0.95 3.92 -12.41
C THR A 27 -0.64 4.22 -10.95
N LEU A 28 0.18 5.21 -10.64
CA LEU A 28 0.46 5.63 -9.26
C LEU A 28 -0.82 6.05 -8.52
N ARG A 29 -1.69 6.82 -9.18
CA ARG A 29 -2.97 7.25 -8.60
C ARG A 29 -3.89 6.06 -8.28
N LEU A 30 -4.02 5.11 -9.19
CA LEU A 30 -4.83 3.91 -8.97
C LEU A 30 -4.24 3.03 -7.86
N THR A 31 -2.94 2.81 -7.88
CA THR A 31 -2.25 1.98 -6.88
C THR A 31 -2.24 2.59 -5.48
N SER A 32 -2.43 3.90 -5.34
CA SER A 32 -2.48 4.58 -4.04
C SER A 32 -3.54 4.00 -3.08
N ASN A 33 -4.64 3.44 -3.61
CA ASN A 33 -5.66 2.75 -2.81
C ASN A 33 -5.13 1.45 -2.20
N PHE A 34 -4.13 0.85 -2.84
CA PHE A 34 -3.52 -0.43 -2.47
C PHE A 34 -2.08 -0.25 -2.00
N TRP A 35 -1.77 0.90 -1.43
CA TRP A 35 -0.43 1.31 -0.99
C TRP A 35 0.30 0.30 -0.10
N ARG A 36 -0.41 -0.67 0.50
CA ARG A 36 0.19 -1.76 1.30
C ARG A 36 0.73 -2.93 0.48
N LEU A 37 0.38 -3.00 -0.80
CA LEU A 37 0.97 -3.94 -1.75
C LEU A 37 2.24 -3.34 -2.34
N ASN A 38 3.11 -4.17 -2.92
CA ASN A 38 4.18 -3.66 -3.76
C ASN A 38 3.61 -3.09 -5.06
N PHE A 39 4.41 -2.31 -5.79
CA PHE A 39 3.96 -1.62 -7.00
C PHE A 39 3.37 -2.59 -8.03
N CYS A 40 4.09 -3.69 -8.32
CA CYS A 40 3.67 -4.66 -9.34
C CYS A 40 2.35 -5.34 -8.98
N ALA A 41 2.16 -5.73 -7.73
CA ALA A 41 0.93 -6.33 -7.26
C ALA A 41 -0.25 -5.36 -7.32
N ALA A 42 -0.06 -4.11 -6.90
CA ALA A 42 -1.07 -3.07 -6.98
C ALA A 42 -1.40 -2.70 -8.43
N MET A 43 -0.41 -2.62 -9.31
CA MET A 43 -0.56 -2.40 -10.74
C MET A 43 -1.40 -3.51 -11.39
N LEU A 44 -1.04 -4.77 -11.19
CA LEU A 44 -1.80 -5.92 -11.71
C LEU A 44 -3.24 -5.94 -11.22
N LEU A 45 -3.46 -5.62 -9.95
CA LEU A 45 -4.79 -5.55 -9.36
C LEU A 45 -5.63 -4.48 -10.05
N THR A 46 -5.09 -3.28 -10.19
CA THR A 46 -5.81 -2.14 -10.78
C THR A 46 -6.01 -2.29 -12.28
N GLU A 47 -5.11 -2.95 -12.98
CA GLU A 47 -5.28 -3.24 -14.41
C GLU A 47 -6.43 -4.21 -14.67
N GLN A 48 -6.59 -5.24 -13.84
CA GLN A 48 -7.70 -6.18 -13.94
C GLN A 48 -9.02 -5.61 -13.40
N ASN A 49 -8.96 -4.69 -12.43
CA ASN A 49 -10.13 -4.06 -11.83
C ASN A 49 -9.83 -2.62 -11.38
N ALA A 50 -9.91 -1.68 -12.32
CA ALA A 50 -9.66 -0.25 -12.06
C ALA A 50 -10.64 0.37 -11.05
N LYS A 51 -11.81 -0.26 -10.81
CA LYS A 51 -12.82 0.18 -9.85
C LYS A 51 -12.64 -0.43 -8.46
N ALA A 52 -11.64 -1.30 -8.28
CA ALA A 52 -11.38 -1.92 -6.99
C ALA A 52 -11.08 -0.86 -5.93
N VAL A 53 -11.68 -1.03 -4.77
CA VAL A 53 -11.53 -0.12 -3.63
C VAL A 53 -10.79 -0.79 -2.50
N MET A 54 -11.09 -2.05 -2.26
CA MET A 54 -10.51 -2.82 -1.16
C MET A 54 -10.59 -4.31 -1.47
N CYS A 55 -9.44 -4.93 -1.59
CA CYS A 55 -9.32 -6.34 -1.94
C CYS A 55 -8.79 -7.18 -0.79
N GLY A 56 -9.26 -8.40 -0.75
CA GLY A 56 -8.81 -9.43 0.19
C GLY A 56 -8.99 -10.83 -0.38
N THR A 57 -8.27 -11.79 0.20
CA THR A 57 -8.48 -13.21 -0.10
C THR A 57 -9.83 -13.69 0.45
N LEU A 58 -10.29 -14.83 -0.03
CA LEU A 58 -11.50 -15.47 0.48
C LEU A 58 -11.45 -15.63 2.01
N THR A 59 -10.31 -16.10 2.53
CA THR A 59 -10.10 -16.29 3.97
C THR A 59 -10.14 -14.96 4.73
N GLN A 60 -9.52 -13.91 4.20
CA GLN A 60 -9.56 -12.58 4.84
C GLN A 60 -10.98 -12.04 4.93
N TRP A 61 -11.79 -12.20 3.87
CA TRP A 61 -13.18 -11.79 3.87
C TRP A 61 -14.02 -12.59 4.89
N ASN A 62 -13.86 -13.90 4.93
CA ASN A 62 -14.56 -14.77 5.89
C ASN A 62 -14.23 -14.37 7.34
N ASN A 63 -12.96 -14.05 7.63
CA ASN A 63 -12.53 -13.66 8.97
C ASN A 63 -13.16 -12.36 9.48
N VAL A 64 -13.58 -11.47 8.57
CA VAL A 64 -14.29 -10.23 8.92
C VAL A 64 -15.81 -10.36 8.80
N GLY A 65 -16.33 -11.56 8.55
CA GLY A 65 -17.76 -11.85 8.42
C GLY A 65 -18.35 -11.34 7.10
N ARG A 66 -17.55 -11.33 6.06
CA ARG A 66 -17.99 -11.08 4.69
C ARG A 66 -17.71 -12.29 3.82
N TYR A 67 -18.57 -12.53 2.84
CA TYR A 67 -18.54 -13.71 1.98
C TYR A 67 -18.56 -13.27 0.53
N VAL A 68 -17.71 -13.88 -0.29
CA VAL A 68 -17.70 -13.66 -1.74
C VAL A 68 -18.98 -14.23 -2.34
N ARG A 69 -19.63 -13.45 -3.22
CA ARG A 69 -20.82 -13.93 -3.92
C ARG A 69 -20.48 -15.07 -4.87
N HIS A 70 -21.40 -15.99 -5.01
CA HIS A 70 -21.25 -17.09 -5.96
C HIS A 70 -21.10 -16.54 -7.39
N GLY A 71 -20.19 -17.13 -8.15
CA GLY A 71 -19.94 -16.73 -9.55
C GLY A 71 -18.98 -15.55 -9.75
N GLU A 72 -18.54 -14.89 -8.67
CA GLU A 72 -17.57 -13.80 -8.78
C GLU A 72 -16.19 -14.29 -9.23
N ARG A 73 -15.53 -13.49 -10.05
CA ARG A 73 -14.18 -13.79 -10.55
C ARG A 73 -13.13 -13.03 -9.74
N SER A 74 -12.15 -13.76 -9.24
CA SER A 74 -11.02 -13.16 -8.52
C SER A 74 -10.09 -12.39 -9.45
N THR A 75 -9.51 -11.32 -8.94
CA THR A 75 -8.30 -10.69 -9.47
C THR A 75 -7.08 -11.50 -9.00
N ALA A 76 -6.10 -11.71 -9.86
CA ALA A 76 -4.89 -12.45 -9.51
C ALA A 76 -3.67 -11.51 -9.55
N ILE A 77 -2.82 -11.59 -8.52
CA ILE A 77 -1.58 -10.82 -8.43
C ILE A 77 -0.41 -11.75 -8.13
N PHE A 78 0.80 -11.35 -8.52
CA PHE A 78 2.01 -12.04 -8.09
C PHE A 78 2.35 -11.64 -6.64
N VAL A 79 2.74 -12.63 -5.82
CA VAL A 79 3.09 -12.42 -4.40
C VAL A 79 4.58 -12.42 -4.14
N ASP A 80 5.34 -13.05 -5.02
CA ASP A 80 6.80 -13.18 -4.92
C ASP A 80 7.51 -12.26 -5.94
N ARG A 81 8.78 -11.95 -5.66
CA ARG A 81 9.59 -11.09 -6.55
C ARG A 81 9.90 -11.72 -7.90
N ASN A 82 9.84 -13.04 -7.98
CA ASN A 82 10.14 -13.80 -9.20
C ASN A 82 8.90 -14.05 -10.06
N ASN A 83 7.74 -13.56 -9.64
CA ASN A 83 6.46 -13.74 -10.33
C ASN A 83 6.11 -15.23 -10.57
N THR A 84 6.38 -16.11 -9.59
CA THR A 84 6.16 -17.54 -9.70
C THR A 84 4.88 -18.00 -9.02
N GLU A 85 4.34 -17.22 -8.09
CA GLU A 85 3.16 -17.58 -7.30
C GLU A 85 2.06 -16.53 -7.45
N LEU A 86 0.81 -16.99 -7.62
CA LEU A 86 -0.39 -16.14 -7.71
C LEU A 86 -1.19 -16.14 -6.41
N MET A 87 -1.59 -14.95 -5.98
CA MET A 87 -2.63 -14.75 -4.97
C MET A 87 -3.93 -14.28 -5.63
N TYR A 88 -5.04 -14.82 -5.16
CA TYR A 88 -6.37 -14.50 -5.66
C TYR A 88 -7.11 -13.59 -4.69
N LEU A 89 -7.56 -12.44 -5.20
CA LEU A 89 -8.21 -11.40 -4.43
C LEU A 89 -9.62 -11.12 -4.97
N PHE A 90 -10.50 -10.72 -4.06
CA PHE A 90 -11.84 -10.24 -4.38
C PHE A 90 -12.01 -8.83 -3.81
N ASP A 91 -12.59 -7.93 -4.59
CA ASP A 91 -12.92 -6.60 -4.09
C ASP A 91 -14.14 -6.65 -3.15
N VAL A 92 -14.24 -5.67 -2.26
CA VAL A 92 -15.36 -5.54 -1.33
C VAL A 92 -16.72 -5.52 -2.03
N SER A 93 -16.79 -4.96 -3.24
CA SER A 93 -18.01 -4.92 -4.06
C SER A 93 -18.48 -6.32 -4.50
N GLN A 94 -17.60 -7.31 -4.52
CA GLN A 94 -17.88 -8.70 -4.84
C GLN A 94 -18.33 -9.53 -3.63
N THR A 95 -18.45 -8.89 -2.46
CA THR A 95 -18.78 -9.57 -1.21
C THR A 95 -20.09 -9.07 -0.62
N TYR A 96 -20.67 -9.86 0.29
CA TYR A 96 -21.83 -9.50 1.10
C TYR A 96 -21.55 -9.85 2.57
N GLY A 97 -22.39 -9.37 3.49
CA GLY A 97 -22.26 -9.64 4.91
C GLY A 97 -22.11 -8.37 5.74
N LYS A 98 -21.32 -8.42 6.81
CA LYS A 98 -21.15 -7.28 7.73
C LYS A 98 -20.65 -6.04 7.02
N THR A 99 -21.13 -4.86 7.42
CA THR A 99 -20.56 -3.59 6.96
C THR A 99 -19.11 -3.50 7.36
N TYR A 100 -18.24 -3.18 6.41
CA TYR A 100 -16.82 -3.12 6.62
C TYR A 100 -16.24 -1.84 6.00
N ASN A 101 -15.78 -0.93 6.83
CA ASN A 101 -15.14 0.32 6.44
C ASN A 101 -13.64 0.24 6.67
N ALA A 102 -12.92 -0.41 5.74
CA ALA A 102 -11.47 -0.55 5.88
C ALA A 102 -10.69 0.63 5.29
N LYS A 103 -11.33 1.44 4.44
CA LYS A 103 -10.70 2.60 3.82
C LYS A 103 -10.98 3.84 4.65
N TRP A 104 -9.97 4.31 5.38
CA TRP A 104 -10.07 5.61 6.00
C TRP A 104 -10.07 6.72 4.93
N LYS A 105 -10.81 7.76 5.20
CA LYS A 105 -10.72 9.02 4.47
C LYS A 105 -10.08 10.03 5.41
N LEU A 106 -9.08 10.71 4.92
CA LEU A 106 -8.51 11.83 5.65
C LEU A 106 -9.54 12.96 5.66
N SER A 107 -9.94 13.41 6.84
CA SER A 107 -10.70 14.65 6.99
C SER A 107 -9.75 15.78 7.35
N GLU A 108 -10.11 17.02 7.04
CA GLU A 108 -9.37 18.22 7.41
C GLU A 108 -8.98 18.22 8.90
N ARG A 109 -9.90 17.94 9.78
CA ARG A 109 -9.64 17.80 11.22
C ARG A 109 -8.63 16.69 11.57
N MET A 110 -8.56 15.61 10.77
CA MET A 110 -7.56 14.57 10.96
C MET A 110 -6.18 15.04 10.48
N ALA A 111 -6.14 15.72 9.35
CA ALA A 111 -4.92 16.36 8.83
C ALA A 111 -4.36 17.35 9.85
N ASP A 112 -5.17 18.30 10.32
CA ASP A 112 -4.80 19.26 11.37
C ASP A 112 -4.26 18.58 12.63
N GLY A 113 -4.87 17.49 13.01
CA GLY A 113 -4.46 16.76 14.20
C GLY A 113 -3.18 15.93 14.02
N ILE A 114 -2.80 15.57 12.79
CA ILE A 114 -1.50 14.95 12.48
C ILE A 114 -0.41 16.04 12.56
N VAL A 115 -0.66 17.15 11.90
CA VAL A 115 0.26 18.29 11.83
C VAL A 115 0.34 19.02 13.16
N GLY A 116 -0.76 19.11 13.91
CA GLY A 116 -0.82 19.81 15.20
C GLY A 116 0.18 19.30 16.22
N LYS A 117 0.44 18.01 16.28
CA LYS A 117 1.49 17.44 17.12
C LYS A 117 2.88 17.94 16.67
N TYR A 118 3.15 17.90 15.37
CA TYR A 118 4.40 18.41 14.81
C TYR A 118 4.57 19.89 15.07
N ASN A 119 3.53 20.69 14.84
CA ASN A 119 3.54 22.15 15.05
C ASN A 119 3.67 22.55 16.53
N THR A 120 3.16 21.71 17.46
CA THR A 120 3.36 21.95 18.89
C THR A 120 4.82 21.80 19.31
N GLU A 121 5.53 20.86 18.70
CA GLU A 121 6.96 20.63 18.92
C GLU A 121 7.85 21.67 18.18
N ASN A 122 7.30 22.35 17.13
CA ASN A 122 8.00 23.28 16.25
C ASN A 122 7.18 24.57 16.03
N ALA A 123 6.78 25.24 17.12
CA ALA A 123 5.81 26.34 17.08
C ALA A 123 6.21 27.53 16.20
N GLU A 124 7.50 27.77 16.00
CA GLU A 124 8.00 28.88 15.18
C GLU A 124 7.85 28.63 13.66
N ASN A 125 7.67 27.37 13.24
CA ASN A 125 7.59 26.97 11.84
C ASN A 125 6.40 26.04 11.61
N ALA A 126 5.19 26.53 11.87
CA ALA A 126 3.96 25.78 11.57
C ALA A 126 3.90 25.45 10.08
N ILE A 127 3.61 24.19 9.75
CA ILE A 127 3.56 23.68 8.39
C ILE A 127 2.17 23.19 8.02
N SER A 128 1.87 23.13 6.73
CA SER A 128 0.68 22.51 6.17
C SER A 128 0.77 20.96 6.24
N PHE A 129 -0.34 20.27 6.00
CA PHE A 129 -0.32 18.81 5.91
C PHE A 129 0.46 18.32 4.67
N GLU A 130 0.44 19.06 3.59
CA GLU A 130 1.23 18.80 2.39
C GLU A 130 2.73 18.90 2.69
N ASP A 131 3.16 19.98 3.33
CA ASP A 131 4.56 20.13 3.76
C ASP A 131 4.98 19.03 4.73
N PHE A 132 4.08 18.59 5.60
CA PHE A 132 4.34 17.45 6.49
C PHE A 132 4.59 16.17 5.70
N LEU A 133 3.80 15.87 4.67
CA LEU A 133 4.02 14.72 3.81
C LEU A 133 5.36 14.81 3.08
N GLN A 134 5.69 15.99 2.52
CA GLN A 134 6.96 16.23 1.84
C GLN A 134 8.16 16.04 2.76
N LYS A 135 8.13 16.66 3.95
CA LYS A 135 9.19 16.49 4.97
C LYS A 135 9.32 15.04 5.44
N SER A 136 8.18 14.32 5.53
CA SER A 136 8.19 12.91 5.91
C SER A 136 8.83 12.04 4.83
N LEU A 137 8.61 12.34 3.54
CA LEU A 137 9.28 11.68 2.43
C LEU A 137 10.78 11.92 2.46
N ASP A 138 11.21 13.17 2.65
CA ASP A 138 12.63 13.54 2.71
C ASP A 138 13.34 12.85 3.89
N LYS A 139 12.67 12.79 5.05
CA LYS A 139 13.20 12.10 6.23
C LYS A 139 13.41 10.60 6.02
N ASN A 140 12.57 9.98 5.21
CA ASN A 140 12.60 8.53 4.98
C ASN A 140 13.27 8.14 3.66
N ILE A 141 13.90 9.08 2.95
CA ILE A 141 14.50 8.84 1.63
C ILE A 141 15.55 7.73 1.63
N ASP A 142 16.23 7.50 2.76
CA ASP A 142 17.23 6.44 2.93
C ASP A 142 16.68 5.03 2.68
N ILE A 143 15.36 4.85 2.78
CA ILE A 143 14.70 3.58 2.43
C ILE A 143 14.97 3.22 0.97
N VAL A 144 15.00 4.20 0.09
CA VAL A 144 15.25 4.03 -1.33
C VAL A 144 16.68 3.54 -1.56
N TYR A 145 17.66 4.10 -0.86
CA TYR A 145 19.07 3.70 -0.95
C TYR A 145 19.34 2.30 -0.41
N ASN A 146 18.48 1.79 0.45
CA ASN A 146 18.60 0.44 1.02
C ASN A 146 17.73 -0.61 0.32
N TYR A 147 17.01 -0.21 -0.75
CA TYR A 147 16.02 -1.06 -1.38
C TYR A 147 16.62 -2.16 -2.25
N ASP A 148 17.51 -1.78 -3.17
CA ASP A 148 18.16 -2.69 -4.11
C ASP A 148 19.54 -2.17 -4.56
N SER A 149 20.52 -3.07 -4.68
CA SER A 149 21.90 -2.69 -5.00
C SER A 149 22.08 -2.17 -6.43
N LYS A 150 21.30 -2.68 -7.40
CA LYS A 150 21.35 -2.20 -8.79
C LYS A 150 20.73 -0.82 -8.92
N LEU A 151 19.59 -0.63 -8.23
CA LEU A 151 18.94 0.66 -8.16
C LEU A 151 19.86 1.69 -7.49
N ASN A 152 20.54 1.34 -6.40
CA ASN A 152 21.52 2.20 -5.73
C ASN A 152 22.64 2.65 -6.65
N SER A 153 23.19 1.72 -7.46
CA SER A 153 24.22 2.06 -8.43
C SER A 153 23.71 3.02 -9.50
N ALA A 154 22.49 2.82 -9.98
CA ALA A 154 21.86 3.71 -10.96
C ALA A 154 21.60 5.11 -10.36
N MET A 155 21.12 5.18 -9.13
CA MET A 155 20.86 6.45 -8.42
C MET A 155 22.14 7.23 -8.12
N ALA A 156 23.23 6.55 -7.77
CA ALA A 156 24.54 7.17 -7.56
C ALA A 156 25.06 7.82 -8.85
N ASN A 157 24.77 7.23 -10.00
CA ASN A 157 25.17 7.73 -11.29
C ASN A 157 24.22 8.80 -11.85
N ASP A 158 22.95 8.79 -11.46
CA ASP A 158 21.94 9.74 -11.92
C ASP A 158 20.99 10.18 -10.79
N PRO A 159 21.25 11.32 -10.14
CA PRO A 159 20.39 11.87 -9.08
C PRO A 159 18.93 12.12 -9.53
N ARG A 160 18.67 12.23 -10.83
CA ARG A 160 17.30 12.41 -11.36
C ARG A 160 16.41 11.19 -11.05
N ILE A 161 17.02 10.00 -10.94
CA ILE A 161 16.30 8.78 -10.58
C ILE A 161 15.75 8.90 -9.15
N THR A 162 16.55 9.38 -8.20
CA THR A 162 16.12 9.62 -6.81
C THR A 162 14.97 10.61 -6.76
N HIS A 163 15.07 11.71 -7.51
CA HIS A 163 14.01 12.71 -7.61
C HIS A 163 12.73 12.10 -8.19
N PHE A 164 12.83 11.31 -9.23
CA PHE A 164 11.69 10.64 -9.86
C PHE A 164 11.00 9.64 -8.92
N ILE A 165 11.77 8.86 -8.15
CA ILE A 165 11.23 7.94 -7.13
C ILE A 165 10.51 8.73 -6.04
N ARG A 166 11.12 9.80 -5.53
CA ARG A 166 10.52 10.65 -4.50
C ARG A 166 9.22 11.28 -4.98
N GLN A 167 9.21 11.84 -6.19
CA GLN A 167 8.02 12.44 -6.80
C GLN A 167 6.91 11.40 -7.03
N SER A 168 7.27 10.17 -7.41
CA SER A 168 6.33 9.05 -7.53
C SER A 168 5.73 8.66 -6.18
N ALA A 169 6.54 8.60 -5.13
CA ALA A 169 6.07 8.33 -3.76
C ALA A 169 5.16 9.45 -3.24
N GLU A 170 5.49 10.70 -3.53
CA GLU A 170 4.66 11.87 -3.22
C GLU A 170 3.30 11.78 -3.90
N CYS A 171 3.25 11.45 -5.19
CA CYS A 171 2.00 11.24 -5.92
C CYS A 171 1.11 10.18 -5.26
N ILE A 172 1.69 9.05 -4.81
CA ILE A 172 0.96 8.01 -4.07
C ILE A 172 0.41 8.56 -2.76
N CYS A 173 1.22 9.26 -1.96
CA CYS A 173 0.83 9.79 -0.66
C CYS A 173 -0.27 10.86 -0.79
N MET A 174 -0.09 11.84 -1.67
CA MET A 174 -1.04 12.92 -1.91
C MET A 174 -2.38 12.36 -2.37
N THR A 175 -2.37 11.52 -3.41
CA THR A 175 -3.59 10.88 -3.93
C THR A 175 -4.29 10.05 -2.84
N ARG A 176 -3.55 9.29 -2.02
CA ARG A 176 -4.12 8.50 -0.95
C ARG A 176 -4.76 9.36 0.13
N CYS A 177 -4.22 10.53 0.40
CA CYS A 177 -4.74 11.50 1.34
C CYS A 177 -5.85 12.40 0.76
N GLY A 178 -6.17 12.27 -0.52
CA GLY A 178 -7.20 13.08 -1.19
C GLY A 178 -6.73 14.48 -1.55
N LEU A 179 -5.42 14.66 -1.67
CA LEU A 179 -4.78 15.89 -2.14
C LEU A 179 -4.45 15.76 -3.63
N GLU A 180 -4.55 16.86 -4.35
CA GLU A 180 -4.21 16.95 -5.76
C GLU A 180 -2.93 17.75 -5.91
N ALA A 181 -2.00 17.24 -6.73
CA ALA A 181 -0.79 17.94 -7.12
C ALA A 181 -0.45 17.60 -8.58
N GLU A 182 0.23 18.51 -9.25
CA GLU A 182 0.73 18.32 -10.59
C GLU A 182 2.16 17.79 -10.54
N TYR A 183 2.45 16.82 -11.41
CA TYR A 183 3.75 16.15 -11.46
C TYR A 183 4.26 16.09 -12.89
N ASP A 184 5.56 16.31 -13.06
CA ASP A 184 6.24 16.04 -14.32
C ASP A 184 6.92 14.67 -14.30
N PHE A 185 6.29 13.71 -14.94
CA PHE A 185 6.83 12.35 -15.09
C PHE A 185 7.51 12.13 -16.46
N SER A 186 7.96 13.16 -17.14
CA SER A 186 8.66 13.04 -18.44
C SER A 186 9.89 12.14 -18.38
N ALA A 187 10.49 11.95 -17.21
CA ALA A 187 11.58 11.03 -16.97
C ALA A 187 11.17 9.55 -17.16
N ALA A 188 9.88 9.19 -17.07
CA ALA A 188 9.40 7.82 -17.32
C ALA A 188 9.77 7.33 -18.72
N ALA A 189 9.72 8.20 -19.72
CA ALA A 189 10.07 7.89 -21.12
C ALA A 189 11.56 7.51 -21.32
N LYS A 190 12.42 7.83 -20.34
CA LYS A 190 13.88 7.60 -20.39
C LYS A 190 14.31 6.33 -19.62
N LEU A 191 13.37 5.55 -19.10
CA LEU A 191 13.68 4.30 -18.42
C LEU A 191 14.06 3.22 -19.45
N ASP A 192 15.27 2.68 -19.34
CA ASP A 192 15.86 1.85 -20.38
C ASP A 192 15.34 0.42 -20.42
N SER A 193 14.82 -0.12 -19.28
CA SER A 193 14.36 -1.49 -19.19
C SER A 193 13.15 -1.66 -18.29
N ASP A 194 12.41 -2.75 -18.49
CA ASP A 194 11.26 -3.07 -17.64
C ASP A 194 11.67 -3.33 -16.19
N LEU A 195 12.88 -3.87 -15.98
CA LEU A 195 13.45 -4.07 -14.64
C LEU A 195 13.63 -2.73 -13.92
N SER A 196 14.15 -1.70 -14.59
CA SER A 196 14.28 -0.35 -14.01
C SER A 196 12.91 0.23 -13.63
N ILE A 197 11.88 0.02 -14.42
CA ILE A 197 10.50 0.45 -14.12
C ILE A 197 9.99 -0.24 -12.86
N VAL A 198 10.17 -1.55 -12.74
CA VAL A 198 9.75 -2.35 -11.59
C VAL A 198 10.46 -1.91 -10.32
N GLU A 199 11.77 -1.76 -10.38
CA GLU A 199 12.59 -1.36 -9.23
C GLU A 199 12.22 0.04 -8.75
N ILE A 200 12.06 0.99 -9.67
CA ILE A 200 11.67 2.36 -9.36
C ILE A 200 10.25 2.40 -8.75
N GLY A 201 9.29 1.70 -9.35
CA GLY A 201 7.92 1.64 -8.85
C GLY A 201 7.84 1.03 -7.45
N ASN A 202 8.58 -0.04 -7.21
CA ASN A 202 8.64 -0.69 -5.91
C ASN A 202 9.33 0.18 -4.85
N ALA A 203 10.42 0.88 -5.20
CA ALA A 203 11.12 1.80 -4.31
C ALA A 203 10.22 2.99 -3.94
N ALA A 204 9.52 3.58 -4.91
CA ALA A 204 8.56 4.65 -4.67
C ALA A 204 7.41 4.19 -3.74
N THR A 205 6.90 2.98 -3.97
CA THR A 205 5.85 2.41 -3.13
C THR A 205 6.37 2.12 -1.71
N ALA A 206 7.61 1.61 -1.54
CA ALA A 206 8.20 1.37 -0.24
C ALA A 206 8.36 2.67 0.56
N LEU A 207 8.82 3.74 -0.08
CA LEU A 207 8.93 5.06 0.53
C LEU A 207 7.54 5.61 0.93
N ALA A 208 6.56 5.53 0.03
CA ALA A 208 5.19 5.94 0.32
C ALA A 208 4.55 5.13 1.46
N GLN A 209 4.84 3.82 1.53
CA GLN A 209 4.35 2.95 2.61
C GLN A 209 4.81 3.42 3.99
N GLU A 210 6.06 3.86 4.13
CA GLU A 210 6.56 4.31 5.43
C GLU A 210 5.84 5.56 5.90
N VAL A 211 5.68 6.54 5.03
CA VAL A 211 4.95 7.78 5.33
C VAL A 211 3.46 7.48 5.63
N LEU A 212 2.82 6.69 4.80
CA LEU A 212 1.40 6.37 4.95
C LEU A 212 1.09 5.46 6.16
N ARG A 213 2.06 4.67 6.65
CA ARG A 213 1.90 3.92 7.91
C ARG A 213 1.73 4.85 9.10
N ASP A 214 2.49 5.92 9.16
CA ASP A 214 2.38 6.88 10.26
C ASP A 214 1.07 7.65 10.20
N VAL A 215 0.64 8.06 9.01
CA VAL A 215 -0.68 8.67 8.78
C VAL A 215 -1.80 7.70 9.18
N ASP A 216 -1.78 6.46 8.66
CA ASP A 216 -2.79 5.42 8.96
C ASP A 216 -2.87 5.11 10.47
N ARG A 217 -1.73 5.00 11.13
CA ARG A 217 -1.66 4.75 12.58
C ARG A 217 -2.32 5.88 13.38
N THR A 218 -2.07 7.13 12.99
CA THR A 218 -2.63 8.30 13.66
C THR A 218 -4.13 8.43 13.41
N VAL A 219 -4.59 8.21 12.18
CA VAL A 219 -6.02 8.22 11.81
C VAL A 219 -6.79 7.15 12.59
N ARG A 220 -6.28 5.91 12.62
CA ARG A 220 -6.94 4.80 13.34
C ARG A 220 -7.01 5.03 14.84
N ARG A 221 -5.96 5.60 15.45
CA ARG A 221 -5.99 5.94 16.86
C ARG A 221 -7.08 6.95 17.17
N LYS A 222 -7.23 7.98 16.34
CA LYS A 222 -8.29 9.01 16.52
C LYS A 222 -9.70 8.46 16.26
N GLU A 223 -9.86 7.52 15.33
CA GLU A 223 -11.13 6.83 15.13
C GLU A 223 -11.49 5.99 16.35
N TYR A 224 -10.52 5.31 16.97
CA TYR A 224 -10.72 4.54 18.19
C TYR A 224 -11.08 5.42 19.38
N GLU A 225 -10.35 6.53 19.61
CA GLU A 225 -10.65 7.50 20.67
C GLU A 225 -12.09 8.08 20.53
N ARG A 226 -12.55 8.33 19.31
CA ARG A 226 -13.95 8.75 19.06
C ARG A 226 -14.97 7.67 19.39
N TYR A 227 -14.65 6.42 19.12
CA TYR A 227 -15.51 5.30 19.45
C TYR A 227 -15.67 5.15 20.97
N GLU A 228 -14.58 5.23 21.73
CA GLU A 228 -14.62 5.16 23.21
C GLU A 228 -15.33 6.38 23.82
N ALA A 229 -15.15 7.56 23.24
CA ALA A 229 -15.83 8.78 23.70
C ALA A 229 -17.33 8.83 23.36
N GLY A 230 -17.91 7.77 22.78
CA GLY A 230 -19.36 7.70 22.48
C GLY A 230 -19.83 8.61 21.34
N VAL A 231 -18.91 9.21 20.59
CA VAL A 231 -19.22 10.15 19.49
C VAL A 231 -19.61 9.41 18.21
N CYS A 232 -19.35 8.11 18.14
CA CYS A 232 -19.77 7.27 17.02
C CYS A 232 -20.78 6.23 17.51
N GLY A 233 -22.07 6.49 17.30
CA GLY A 233 -23.14 5.56 17.63
C GLY A 233 -22.96 4.25 16.87
N ARG A 234 -22.86 3.16 17.65
CA ARG A 234 -23.05 1.74 17.30
C ARG A 234 -22.37 1.21 16.04
N HIS A 235 -21.45 0.26 16.28
CA HIS A 235 -20.91 -0.78 15.42
C HIS A 235 -19.66 -0.46 14.60
N LEU A 236 -18.51 -0.50 15.26
CA LEU A 236 -17.27 -1.00 14.62
C LEU A 236 -16.37 -1.62 15.70
N ARG A 237 -16.58 -2.90 15.99
CA ARG A 237 -15.57 -3.69 16.70
C ARG A 237 -14.48 -4.06 15.69
N TYR A 238 -13.36 -3.36 15.72
CA TYR A 238 -12.12 -3.89 15.14
C TYR A 238 -11.54 -4.88 16.15
N PRO A 239 -11.32 -6.15 15.78
CA PRO A 239 -10.52 -7.00 16.62
C PRO A 239 -9.08 -6.48 16.57
N LEU A 240 -8.64 -5.81 17.62
CA LEU A 240 -7.23 -5.65 17.90
C LEU A 240 -6.65 -7.07 17.92
N ARG A 241 -5.71 -7.38 17.02
CA ARG A 241 -4.89 -8.59 17.16
C ARG A 241 -4.22 -8.49 18.52
N GLY A 242 -4.74 -9.23 19.48
CA GLY A 242 -4.08 -9.45 20.75
C GLY A 242 -2.67 -9.95 20.47
N ARG A 243 -1.70 -9.39 21.18
CA ARG A 243 -0.41 -10.03 21.40
C ARG A 243 -0.69 -11.48 21.72
N GLN A 244 -0.32 -12.39 20.84
CA GLN A 244 -0.18 -13.79 21.23
C GLN A 244 0.97 -13.83 22.24
N GLU A 245 0.63 -13.88 23.51
CA GLU A 245 1.52 -14.42 24.54
C GLU A 245 1.90 -15.82 24.05
N ARG A 246 3.19 -16.05 23.93
CA ARG A 246 3.75 -17.38 23.67
C ARG A 246 3.35 -18.22 24.87
N THR A 247 2.30 -18.99 24.73
CA THR A 247 2.00 -20.08 25.66
C THR A 247 2.97 -21.22 25.39
N ALA A 248 3.48 -21.75 26.47
CA ALA A 248 4.48 -22.78 26.59
C ALA A 248 4.34 -23.93 25.58
N GLU A 249 5.49 -24.45 25.18
CA GLU A 249 5.64 -25.72 24.46
C GLU A 249 4.86 -26.85 25.12
N PRO A 250 4.13 -27.67 24.35
CA PRO A 250 3.55 -28.89 24.92
C PRO A 250 4.67 -29.89 25.19
N GLU A 251 4.76 -30.33 26.45
CA GLU A 251 5.60 -31.44 26.87
C GLU A 251 5.28 -32.72 26.08
N ILE A 252 6.31 -33.28 25.45
CA ILE A 252 6.24 -34.56 24.75
C ILE A 252 6.13 -35.68 25.81
N PRO A 253 5.11 -36.55 25.78
CA PRO A 253 5.04 -37.69 26.67
C PRO A 253 6.18 -38.68 26.37
N LYS A 254 6.99 -38.98 27.40
CA LYS A 254 7.99 -40.05 27.34
C LYS A 254 7.27 -41.39 27.17
N LEU A 255 7.51 -42.06 26.04
CA LEU A 255 7.16 -43.47 25.85
C LEU A 255 7.90 -44.31 26.86
N ARG A 256 7.13 -45.01 27.73
CA ARG A 256 7.62 -46.09 28.54
C ARG A 256 8.09 -47.23 27.63
N GLN A 257 9.34 -47.61 27.76
CA GLN A 257 9.83 -48.91 27.36
C GLN A 257 9.40 -49.90 28.46
N GLU A 258 8.55 -50.82 28.13
CA GLU A 258 8.38 -52.08 28.89
C GLU A 258 8.89 -53.24 28.04
N GLY A 259 9.63 -54.09 28.73
CA GLY A 259 10.42 -55.25 28.56
C GLY A 259 10.20 -56.30 27.49
#